data_010506d720361855431b650d82d60253
#
_entry.id   010506d720361855431b650d82d60253
#
_cell.length_a   1.000
_cell.length_b   1.000
_cell.length_c   1.000
_cell.angle_alpha   90.00
_cell.angle_beta   90.00
_cell.angle_gamma   90.00
#
_symmetry.space_group_name_H-M   'P 1'
#
loop_
_entity.id
_entity.type
_entity.pdbx_description
1 polymer ?
#
loop_
_entity_poly.entity_id
_entity_poly.type
_entity_poly.pdbx_seq_one_letter_code
_entity_poly.pdbx_strand_id
1 'polypeptide(L)'
;MARKRKTMDGNTAAAHVAYAFTEVAAIYPITPSSVMAELSDKWSAEGRKNMFGQPVKVSVMQSEGGAAGAVHGSLTAGALTTTFTASQGLLLMIPNMYKIAGSLLPGVTHVSARALATHALSIFGDHSDVMSCRSTGYAMLCSNNPQEVMDLGAVAHLAAIK
;
A
#
# COMPACT_ATOMS: atom_id res chain seq x y z
N MET A 1 16.70 -26.91 -2.22
CA MET A 1 17.50 -25.66 -2.20
C MET A 1 17.27 -24.95 -0.88
N ALA A 2 18.32 -24.48 -0.20
CA ALA A 2 18.17 -23.66 1.01
C ALA A 2 17.55 -22.31 0.62
N ARG A 3 16.54 -21.86 1.37
CA ARG A 3 15.92 -20.53 1.16
C ARG A 3 16.94 -19.44 1.46
N LYS A 4 17.09 -18.46 0.55
CA LYS A 4 17.95 -17.30 0.79
C LYS A 4 17.34 -16.47 1.93
N ARG A 5 18.16 -16.09 2.91
CA ARG A 5 17.77 -15.16 3.97
C ARG A 5 18.37 -13.79 3.72
N LYS A 6 17.61 -12.74 4.03
CA LYS A 6 18.05 -11.35 3.90
C LYS A 6 17.48 -10.55 5.07
N THR A 7 18.29 -9.72 5.69
CA THR A 7 17.82 -8.73 6.68
C THR A 7 17.20 -7.55 5.95
N MET A 8 15.99 -7.15 6.35
CA MET A 8 15.29 -5.99 5.78
C MET A 8 14.28 -5.45 6.80
N ASP A 9 13.88 -4.21 6.63
CA ASP A 9 12.76 -3.61 7.38
C ASP A 9 11.40 -3.99 6.78
N GLY A 10 10.33 -3.68 7.52
CA GLY A 10 8.95 -3.99 7.11
C GLY A 10 8.51 -3.26 5.85
N ASN A 11 8.91 -1.99 5.64
CA ASN A 11 8.57 -1.24 4.44
C ASN A 11 9.22 -1.84 3.19
N THR A 12 10.48 -2.25 3.29
CA THR A 12 11.18 -2.96 2.20
C THR A 12 10.50 -4.28 1.86
N ALA A 13 10.08 -5.03 2.88
CA ALA A 13 9.36 -6.29 2.70
C ALA A 13 7.99 -6.07 2.03
N ALA A 14 7.23 -5.07 2.49
CA ALA A 14 5.94 -4.70 1.92
C ALA A 14 6.07 -4.24 0.46
N ALA A 15 7.01 -3.34 0.17
CA ALA A 15 7.28 -2.90 -1.20
C ALA A 15 7.63 -4.07 -2.12
N HIS A 16 8.44 -5.03 -1.63
CA HIS A 16 8.87 -6.17 -2.41
C HIS A 16 7.72 -7.04 -2.87
N VAL A 17 6.79 -7.36 -1.97
CA VAL A 17 5.63 -8.19 -2.31
C VAL A 17 4.59 -7.38 -3.09
N ALA A 18 4.31 -6.15 -2.70
CA ALA A 18 3.37 -5.29 -3.40
C ALA A 18 3.77 -5.08 -4.87
N TYR A 19 5.05 -4.81 -5.14
CA TYR A 19 5.56 -4.61 -6.48
C TYR A 19 5.27 -5.80 -7.41
N ALA A 20 5.34 -7.02 -6.90
CA ALA A 20 5.08 -8.22 -7.69
C ALA A 20 3.64 -8.27 -8.23
N PHE A 21 2.66 -7.82 -7.44
CA PHE A 21 1.23 -7.91 -7.76
C PHE A 21 0.65 -6.60 -8.33
N THR A 22 1.46 -5.56 -8.50
CA THR A 22 1.00 -4.21 -8.87
C THR A 22 1.31 -3.92 -10.32
N GLU A 23 0.33 -3.38 -11.06
CA GLU A 23 0.53 -2.82 -12.39
C GLU A 23 0.66 -1.29 -12.30
N VAL A 24 -0.13 -0.65 -11.42
CA VAL A 24 -0.10 0.80 -11.18
C VAL A 24 0.05 1.08 -9.69
N ALA A 25 0.98 1.94 -9.33
CA ALA A 25 1.10 2.50 -7.99
C ALA A 25 0.77 3.99 -8.03
N ALA A 26 -0.35 4.38 -7.43
CA ALA A 26 -0.73 5.79 -7.28
C ALA A 26 -0.37 6.23 -5.85
N ILE A 27 0.55 7.18 -5.73
CA ILE A 27 1.20 7.49 -4.46
C ILE A 27 1.15 8.99 -4.13
N TYR A 28 1.18 9.28 -2.85
CA TYR A 28 1.57 10.57 -2.30
C TYR A 28 2.41 10.29 -1.05
N PRO A 29 3.74 10.50 -1.11
CA PRO A 29 4.65 10.05 -0.05
C PRO A 29 4.37 10.69 1.30
N ILE A 30 4.32 9.86 2.34
CA ILE A 30 4.20 10.28 3.74
C ILE A 30 5.08 9.38 4.62
N THR A 31 5.80 9.97 5.57
CA THR A 31 6.64 9.24 6.53
C THR A 31 5.76 8.42 7.50
N PRO A 32 6.07 7.14 7.80
CA PRO A 32 7.23 6.36 7.36
C PRO A 32 7.02 5.52 6.08
N SER A 33 5.86 5.59 5.44
CA SER A 33 5.51 4.77 4.26
C SER A 33 6.23 5.17 2.97
N SER A 34 6.88 6.34 2.93
CA SER A 34 7.60 6.86 1.75
C SER A 34 8.58 5.86 1.16
N VAL A 35 9.26 5.07 2.00
CA VAL A 35 10.24 4.05 1.58
C VAL A 35 9.61 3.03 0.61
N MET A 36 8.35 2.65 0.82
CA MET A 36 7.65 1.72 -0.09
C MET A 36 7.44 2.33 -1.47
N ALA A 37 7.06 3.60 -1.51
CA ALA A 37 6.86 4.35 -2.75
C ALA A 37 8.18 4.57 -3.49
N GLU A 38 9.23 5.01 -2.78
CA GLU A 38 10.57 5.26 -3.32
C GLU A 38 11.20 3.98 -3.91
N LEU A 39 11.06 2.84 -3.22
CA LEU A 39 11.54 1.55 -3.72
C LEU A 39 10.78 1.13 -4.98
N SER A 40 9.47 1.34 -5.00
CA SER A 40 8.65 0.99 -6.17
C SER A 40 9.02 1.85 -7.38
N ASP A 41 9.24 3.13 -7.20
CA ASP A 41 9.68 4.06 -8.26
C ASP A 41 11.09 3.69 -8.76
N LYS A 42 12.03 3.47 -7.84
CA LYS A 42 13.38 3.02 -8.16
C LYS A 42 13.38 1.74 -9.00
N TRP A 43 12.67 0.71 -8.54
CA TRP A 43 12.62 -0.56 -9.26
C TRP A 43 11.93 -0.44 -10.61
N SER A 44 10.93 0.41 -10.74
CA SER A 44 10.30 0.72 -12.02
C SER A 44 11.29 1.37 -12.98
N ALA A 45 12.03 2.38 -12.53
CA ALA A 45 13.08 3.05 -13.33
C ALA A 45 14.23 2.11 -13.74
N GLU A 46 14.56 1.13 -12.90
CA GLU A 46 15.55 0.08 -13.19
C GLU A 46 14.99 -1.01 -14.15
N GLY A 47 13.74 -0.93 -14.56
CA GLY A 47 13.10 -1.90 -15.45
C GLY A 47 12.74 -3.23 -14.79
N ARG A 48 12.69 -3.30 -13.43
CA ARG A 48 12.24 -4.49 -12.71
C ARG A 48 10.82 -4.82 -13.15
N LYS A 49 10.59 -6.07 -13.51
CA LYS A 49 9.27 -6.55 -13.92
C LYS A 49 8.47 -7.07 -12.73
N ASN A 50 7.17 -6.78 -12.72
CA ASN A 50 6.17 -7.42 -11.87
C ASN A 50 5.88 -8.85 -12.36
N MET A 51 4.95 -9.55 -11.73
CA MET A 51 4.57 -10.92 -12.12
C MET A 51 3.87 -10.99 -13.50
N PHE A 52 3.39 -9.84 -14.02
CA PHE A 52 2.76 -9.73 -15.34
C PHE A 52 3.78 -9.41 -16.46
N GLY A 53 5.07 -9.34 -16.13
CA GLY A 53 6.15 -9.12 -17.09
C GLY A 53 6.40 -7.66 -17.48
N GLN A 54 5.82 -6.70 -16.75
CA GLN A 54 5.93 -5.26 -16.99
C GLN A 54 6.49 -4.52 -15.77
N PRO A 55 7.20 -3.39 -15.94
CA PRO A 55 7.49 -2.48 -14.85
C PRO A 55 6.20 -1.88 -14.29
N VAL A 56 6.16 -1.62 -12.99
CA VAL A 56 5.03 -0.93 -12.34
C VAL A 56 4.98 0.50 -12.81
N LYS A 57 3.82 0.97 -13.24
CA LYS A 57 3.61 2.39 -13.53
C LYS A 57 3.40 3.15 -12.23
N VAL A 58 4.39 3.93 -11.82
CA VAL A 58 4.31 4.78 -10.62
C VAL A 58 3.81 6.18 -11.01
N SER A 59 2.82 6.69 -10.29
CA SER A 59 2.26 8.03 -10.49
C SER A 59 2.17 8.75 -9.15
N VAL A 60 2.87 9.87 -9.04
CA VAL A 60 2.79 10.75 -7.87
C VAL A 60 1.61 11.70 -8.05
N MET A 61 0.75 11.75 -7.05
CA MET A 61 -0.47 12.55 -7.04
C MET A 61 -0.28 13.83 -6.23
N GLN A 62 -1.33 14.65 -6.10
CA GLN A 62 -1.28 15.94 -5.41
C GLN A 62 -1.68 15.86 -3.93
N SER A 63 -2.26 14.72 -3.52
CA SER A 63 -2.65 14.43 -2.15
C SER A 63 -2.96 12.94 -2.01
N GLU A 64 -3.07 12.45 -0.78
CA GLU A 64 -3.49 11.07 -0.52
C GLU A 64 -4.92 10.80 -0.99
N GLY A 65 -5.82 11.76 -0.84
CA GLY A 65 -7.17 11.67 -1.42
C GLY A 65 -7.16 11.56 -2.94
N GLY A 66 -6.28 12.32 -3.60
CA GLY A 66 -6.03 12.22 -5.03
C GLY A 66 -5.44 10.86 -5.44
N ALA A 67 -4.50 10.35 -4.64
CA ALA A 67 -3.94 9.00 -4.84
C ALA A 67 -5.03 7.93 -4.73
N ALA A 68 -5.89 8.00 -3.71
CA ALA A 68 -6.99 7.06 -3.54
C ALA A 68 -8.03 7.15 -4.69
N GLY A 69 -8.28 8.35 -5.20
CA GLY A 69 -9.12 8.55 -6.39
C GLY A 69 -8.53 7.91 -7.64
N ALA A 70 -7.21 8.07 -7.84
CA ALA A 70 -6.50 7.43 -8.93
C ALA A 70 -6.49 5.90 -8.80
N VAL A 71 -6.31 5.37 -7.56
CA VAL A 71 -6.44 3.92 -7.27
C VAL A 71 -7.83 3.44 -7.69
N HIS A 72 -8.89 4.12 -7.24
CA HIS A 72 -10.27 3.75 -7.59
C HIS A 72 -10.49 3.72 -9.12
N GLY A 73 -10.08 4.78 -9.82
CA GLY A 73 -10.23 4.86 -11.28
C GLY A 73 -9.44 3.78 -12.02
N SER A 74 -8.20 3.54 -11.60
CA SER A 74 -7.33 2.53 -12.20
C SER A 74 -7.85 1.10 -11.98
N LEU A 75 -8.32 0.77 -10.77
CA LEU A 75 -8.98 -0.50 -10.46
C LEU A 75 -10.26 -0.70 -11.28
N THR A 76 -11.07 0.35 -11.42
CA THR A 76 -12.29 0.32 -12.25
C THR A 76 -11.96 0.06 -13.74
N ALA A 77 -10.81 0.55 -14.21
CA ALA A 77 -10.31 0.28 -15.55
C ALA A 77 -9.67 -1.12 -15.71
N GLY A 78 -9.59 -1.90 -14.64
CA GLY A 78 -9.12 -3.29 -14.65
C GLY A 78 -7.63 -3.47 -14.36
N ALA A 79 -6.88 -2.42 -14.01
CA ALA A 79 -5.48 -2.53 -13.64
C ALA A 79 -5.33 -2.79 -12.13
N LEU A 80 -4.54 -3.80 -11.73
CA LEU A 80 -4.22 -4.06 -10.33
C LEU A 80 -3.40 -2.90 -9.75
N THR A 81 -4.01 -2.18 -8.83
CA THR A 81 -3.48 -0.91 -8.34
C THR A 81 -3.29 -0.92 -6.83
N THR A 82 -2.14 -0.40 -6.42
CA THR A 82 -1.72 -0.34 -5.01
C THR A 82 -1.37 1.10 -4.62
N THR A 83 -1.50 1.41 -3.34
CA THR A 83 -0.99 2.65 -2.75
C THR A 83 -0.32 2.38 -1.40
N PHE A 84 0.52 3.33 -0.97
CA PHE A 84 1.29 3.29 0.27
C PHE A 84 1.01 4.56 1.06
N THR A 85 0.66 4.43 2.33
CA THR A 85 0.26 5.59 3.15
C THR A 85 0.48 5.37 4.65
N ALA A 86 0.19 6.39 5.44
CA ALA A 86 0.26 6.39 6.90
C ALA A 86 -0.60 7.52 7.47
N SER A 87 -1.01 7.42 8.74
CA SER A 87 -1.53 8.52 9.55
C SER A 87 -2.67 9.31 8.86
N GLN A 88 -2.58 10.64 8.85
CA GLN A 88 -3.56 11.53 8.19
C GLN A 88 -3.75 11.20 6.70
N GLY A 89 -2.72 10.71 6.03
CA GLY A 89 -2.83 10.30 4.63
C GLY A 89 -3.84 9.18 4.44
N LEU A 90 -3.84 8.19 5.33
CA LEU A 90 -4.85 7.12 5.32
C LEU A 90 -6.26 7.68 5.58
N LEU A 91 -6.40 8.63 6.50
CA LEU A 91 -7.69 9.25 6.79
C LEU A 91 -8.26 10.01 5.58
N LEU A 92 -7.41 10.66 4.80
CA LEU A 92 -7.81 11.34 3.56
C LEU A 92 -8.27 10.36 2.45
N MET A 93 -7.92 9.09 2.58
CA MET A 93 -8.35 8.04 1.64
C MET A 93 -9.72 7.43 1.98
N ILE A 94 -10.23 7.62 3.22
CA ILE A 94 -11.45 6.96 3.72
C ILE A 94 -12.65 7.07 2.77
N PRO A 95 -13.00 8.22 2.18
CA PRO A 95 -14.14 8.31 1.26
C PRO A 95 -14.00 7.38 0.05
N ASN A 96 -12.79 7.27 -0.50
CA ASN A 96 -12.51 6.38 -1.63
C ASN A 96 -12.43 4.91 -1.19
N MET A 97 -11.99 4.62 0.05
CA MET A 97 -12.00 3.25 0.58
C MET A 97 -13.41 2.69 0.62
N TYR A 98 -14.41 3.46 1.08
CA TYR A 98 -15.83 3.06 1.00
C TYR A 98 -16.26 2.74 -0.43
N LYS A 99 -15.84 3.54 -1.41
CA LYS A 99 -16.19 3.33 -2.82
C LYS A 99 -15.52 2.07 -3.39
N ILE A 100 -14.24 1.88 -3.10
CA ILE A 100 -13.47 0.71 -3.56
C ILE A 100 -14.06 -0.57 -2.96
N ALA A 101 -14.30 -0.58 -1.65
CA ALA A 101 -14.91 -1.72 -0.95
C ALA A 101 -16.33 -2.00 -1.45
N GLY A 102 -17.18 -0.98 -1.56
CA GLY A 102 -18.56 -1.13 -2.04
C GLY A 102 -18.67 -1.58 -3.49
N SER A 103 -17.66 -1.30 -4.29
CA SER A 103 -17.57 -1.75 -5.69
C SER A 103 -16.85 -3.10 -5.85
N LEU A 104 -16.41 -3.72 -4.75
CA LEU A 104 -15.67 -5.00 -4.72
C LEU A 104 -14.44 -4.98 -5.64
N LEU A 105 -13.73 -3.85 -5.68
CA LEU A 105 -12.54 -3.70 -6.49
C LEU A 105 -11.31 -4.29 -5.78
N PRO A 106 -10.38 -4.95 -6.51
CA PRO A 106 -9.23 -5.67 -5.93
C PRO A 106 -8.09 -4.71 -5.51
N GLY A 107 -8.38 -3.74 -4.66
CA GLY A 107 -7.40 -2.76 -4.17
C GLY A 107 -6.72 -3.21 -2.89
N VAL A 108 -5.40 -3.07 -2.82
CA VAL A 108 -4.61 -3.29 -1.61
C VAL A 108 -3.90 -1.99 -1.24
N THR A 109 -4.09 -1.58 0.02
CA THR A 109 -3.42 -0.41 0.60
C THR A 109 -2.43 -0.89 1.65
N HIS A 110 -1.16 -0.61 1.47
CA HIS A 110 -0.12 -0.90 2.46
C HIS A 110 0.07 0.30 3.37
N VAL A 111 -0.03 0.06 4.68
CA VAL A 111 0.01 1.11 5.70
C VAL A 111 1.16 0.88 6.65
N SER A 112 2.05 1.85 6.75
CA SER A 112 3.00 1.94 7.86
C SER A 112 2.30 2.68 9.00
N ALA A 113 1.54 1.95 9.83
CA ALA A 113 0.68 2.50 10.86
C ALA A 113 1.42 3.48 11.77
N ARG A 114 0.90 4.70 11.87
CA ARG A 114 1.53 5.82 12.56
C ARG A 114 0.49 6.61 13.35
N ALA A 115 0.90 7.13 14.50
CA ALA A 115 0.08 8.01 15.33
C ALA A 115 -0.54 9.15 14.51
N LEU A 116 -1.81 9.45 14.76
CA LEU A 116 -2.46 10.64 14.19
C LEU A 116 -1.91 11.91 14.84
N ALA A 117 -1.62 12.91 14.02
CA ALA A 117 -1.30 14.24 14.52
C ALA A 117 -2.55 14.88 15.13
N THR A 118 -2.41 15.35 16.36
CA THR A 118 -3.42 16.13 17.06
C THR A 118 -2.83 17.52 17.34
N HIS A 119 -2.56 17.88 18.61
CA HIS A 119 -1.82 19.10 18.92
C HIS A 119 -0.30 18.94 18.74
N ALA A 120 0.18 17.70 18.69
CA ALA A 120 1.57 17.35 18.46
C ALA A 120 1.70 16.32 17.34
N LEU A 121 2.83 16.35 16.63
CA LEU A 121 3.18 15.40 15.60
C LEU A 121 4.07 14.28 16.17
N SER A 122 3.76 13.03 15.84
CA SER A 122 4.62 11.88 16.09
C SER A 122 4.73 11.02 14.82
N ILE A 123 5.92 10.50 14.56
CA ILE A 123 6.16 9.54 13.47
C ILE A 123 6.21 8.09 13.95
N PHE A 124 6.04 7.87 15.25
CA PHE A 124 6.10 6.53 15.84
C PHE A 124 4.86 5.68 15.50
N GLY A 125 5.06 4.36 15.52
CA GLY A 125 4.02 3.38 15.26
C GLY A 125 2.86 3.51 16.25
N ASP A 126 1.65 3.49 15.72
CA ASP A 126 0.39 3.55 16.46
C ASP A 126 -0.72 3.01 15.55
N HIS A 127 -1.82 2.52 16.13
CA HIS A 127 -2.92 1.94 15.37
C HIS A 127 -4.12 2.88 15.20
N SER A 128 -4.04 4.13 15.62
CA SER A 128 -5.15 5.09 15.55
C SER A 128 -5.60 5.38 14.11
N ASP A 129 -4.66 5.41 13.15
CA ASP A 129 -4.96 5.61 11.75
C ASP A 129 -5.75 4.43 11.16
N VAL A 130 -5.26 3.20 11.30
CA VAL A 130 -5.94 1.99 10.78
C VAL A 130 -7.27 1.75 11.49
N MET A 131 -7.36 1.99 12.82
CA MET A 131 -8.60 1.85 13.56
C MET A 131 -9.68 2.84 13.09
N SER A 132 -9.29 4.00 12.60
CA SER A 132 -10.22 4.97 12.00
C SER A 132 -10.84 4.46 10.69
N CYS A 133 -10.21 3.51 10.02
CA CYS A 133 -10.67 2.92 8.76
C CYS A 133 -11.52 1.65 8.93
N ARG A 134 -11.71 1.15 10.16
CA ARG A 134 -12.38 -0.14 10.43
C ARG A 134 -13.79 -0.28 9.86
N SER A 135 -14.48 0.84 9.62
CA SER A 135 -15.85 0.86 9.10
C SER A 135 -15.94 0.96 7.58
N THR A 136 -14.81 1.07 6.86
CA THR A 136 -14.80 1.32 5.41
C THR A 136 -15.17 0.10 4.57
N GLY A 137 -15.17 -1.10 5.16
CA GLY A 137 -15.40 -2.36 4.44
C GLY A 137 -14.11 -3.06 3.98
N TYR A 138 -12.95 -2.45 4.17
CA TYR A 138 -11.65 -3.09 3.92
C TYR A 138 -11.39 -4.20 4.95
N ALA A 139 -10.92 -5.36 4.49
CA ALA A 139 -10.28 -6.34 5.37
C ALA A 139 -8.94 -5.77 5.87
N MET A 140 -8.63 -6.02 7.12
CA MET A 140 -7.42 -5.50 7.77
C MET A 140 -6.53 -6.65 8.19
N LEU A 141 -5.28 -6.65 7.73
CA LEU A 141 -4.25 -7.60 8.11
C LEU A 141 -3.15 -6.86 8.87
N CYS A 142 -2.71 -7.40 9.99
CA CYS A 142 -1.65 -6.82 10.81
C CYS A 142 -0.48 -7.80 10.91
N SER A 143 0.71 -7.32 10.59
CA SER A 143 1.96 -8.08 10.63
C SER A 143 2.86 -7.59 11.75
N ASN A 144 3.62 -8.50 12.34
CA ASN A 144 4.49 -8.24 13.49
C ASN A 144 6.01 -8.29 13.15
N ASN A 145 6.37 -8.83 11.99
CA ASN A 145 7.76 -8.93 11.55
C ASN A 145 7.85 -8.93 10.02
N PRO A 146 9.04 -8.68 9.41
CA PRO A 146 9.18 -8.59 7.95
C PRO A 146 8.78 -9.86 7.19
N GLN A 147 8.90 -11.05 7.77
CA GLN A 147 8.44 -12.28 7.12
C GLN A 147 6.91 -12.30 7.02
N GLU A 148 6.22 -11.98 8.11
CA GLU A 148 4.76 -11.86 8.10
C GLU A 148 4.27 -10.76 7.15
N VAL A 149 4.99 -9.63 7.06
CA VAL A 149 4.67 -8.58 6.07
C VAL A 149 4.64 -9.16 4.66
N MET A 150 5.63 -9.97 4.29
CA MET A 150 5.69 -10.59 2.96
C MET A 150 4.56 -11.61 2.77
N ASP A 151 4.34 -12.47 3.76
CA ASP A 151 3.35 -13.55 3.67
C ASP A 151 1.92 -12.97 3.63
N LEU A 152 1.59 -12.08 4.57
CA LEU A 152 0.28 -11.43 4.63
C LEU A 152 0.05 -10.46 3.46
N GLY A 153 1.09 -9.79 2.98
CA GLY A 153 1.02 -8.95 1.78
C GLY A 153 0.62 -9.78 0.55
N ALA A 154 1.24 -10.95 0.37
CA ALA A 154 0.86 -11.86 -0.71
C ALA A 154 -0.58 -12.37 -0.54
N VAL A 155 -0.99 -12.72 0.69
CA VAL A 155 -2.36 -13.13 1.01
C VAL A 155 -3.35 -12.01 0.68
N ALA A 156 -3.05 -10.75 1.05
CA ALA A 156 -3.92 -9.61 0.78
C ALA A 156 -4.17 -9.42 -0.73
N HIS A 157 -3.12 -9.43 -1.54
CA HIS A 157 -3.24 -9.31 -3.00
C HIS A 157 -4.01 -10.47 -3.62
N LEU A 158 -3.69 -11.72 -3.25
CA LEU A 158 -4.36 -12.90 -3.78
C LEU A 158 -5.83 -12.96 -3.37
N ALA A 159 -6.16 -12.59 -2.13
CA ALA A 159 -7.54 -12.54 -1.65
C ALA A 159 -8.35 -11.41 -2.32
N ALA A 160 -7.72 -10.28 -2.63
CA ALA A 160 -8.39 -9.18 -3.31
C ALA A 160 -8.72 -9.52 -4.78
N ILE A 161 -7.88 -10.33 -5.44
CA ILE A 161 -8.08 -10.74 -6.85
C ILE A 161 -9.17 -11.83 -6.99
N LYS A 162 -9.34 -12.65 -5.97
CA LYS A 162 -10.29 -13.79 -5.99
C LYS A 162 -11.75 -13.35 -5.89
#